data_727e15c082372d91ddd0535ec901c65d
#
_entry.id   727e15c082372d91ddd0535ec901c65d
#
_cell.length_a   1.000
_cell.length_b   1.000
_cell.length_c   1.000
_cell.angle_alpha   90.00
_cell.angle_beta   90.00
_cell.angle_gamma   90.00
#
_symmetry.space_group_name_H-M   'P 1'
#
loop_
_entity.id
_entity.type
_entity.pdbx_description
1 polymer ?
#
loop_
_entity_poly.entity_id
_entity_poly.type
_entity_poly.pdbx_seq_one_letter_code
_entity_poly.pdbx_strand_id
1 'polypeptide(L)'
;MSPLSEVNDISDWNPETYARFRGLRLRPTLDVLARIPALPMGCVVDLGCGGGAVGPALASHFPDRRLVGVDASPAMMAEAGHSGAYSALVKADIAEWTPDEAPALIFSNAALQWLGDHDRLMPRLAALLAPGGSLAVQMPRQYGAPSHRFLRDIAAAMFPDRFTLEDAHPVAPAAHYWELLCPFGEAQAWETEFVQHLEPTPGAHPVRRFTESTAMRPFLARLAADEASAFVAAYESSLAAAYPLRPDGSVLFPFRRCFFVMTRPD
;
A
#
# COMPACT_ATOMS: atom_id res chain seq x y z
N MET A 1 -26.08 -17.87 -22.98
CA MET A 1 -25.12 -18.48 -22.04
C MET A 1 -23.82 -17.77 -22.27
N SER A 2 -23.54 -16.73 -21.50
CA SER A 2 -22.25 -16.00 -21.52
C SER A 2 -21.23 -16.77 -20.68
N PRO A 3 -19.97 -16.90 -21.10
CA PRO A 3 -18.94 -17.48 -20.27
C PRO A 3 -18.58 -16.50 -19.17
N LEU A 4 -18.52 -17.03 -17.97
CA LEU A 4 -18.09 -16.38 -16.75
C LEU A 4 -16.66 -15.87 -16.90
N SER A 5 -16.43 -14.65 -16.47
CA SER A 5 -15.14 -14.00 -16.34
C SER A 5 -14.16 -14.89 -15.56
N GLU A 6 -13.09 -15.33 -16.22
CA GLU A 6 -11.89 -15.83 -15.55
C GLU A 6 -11.33 -14.72 -14.69
N VAL A 7 -11.41 -14.91 -13.38
CA VAL A 7 -10.70 -14.12 -12.38
C VAL A 7 -9.22 -14.31 -12.69
N ASN A 8 -8.56 -13.24 -13.14
CA ASN A 8 -7.12 -13.19 -13.29
C ASN A 8 -6.48 -13.57 -11.95
N ASP A 9 -5.85 -14.72 -11.93
CA ASP A 9 -4.98 -15.19 -10.85
C ASP A 9 -3.76 -14.25 -10.79
N ILE A 10 -3.90 -13.15 -10.05
CA ILE A 10 -2.78 -12.25 -9.75
C ILE A 10 -1.81 -13.13 -8.97
N SER A 11 -0.69 -13.51 -9.58
CA SER A 11 0.35 -14.33 -8.97
C SER A 11 0.61 -13.84 -7.55
N ASP A 12 0.47 -14.75 -6.58
CA ASP A 12 0.51 -14.41 -5.15
C ASP A 12 1.78 -13.62 -4.78
N TRP A 13 1.69 -12.74 -3.77
CA TRP A 13 2.79 -11.87 -3.35
C TRP A 13 3.98 -12.69 -2.86
N ASN A 14 5.21 -12.32 -3.30
CA ASN A 14 6.44 -12.96 -2.81
C ASN A 14 6.96 -12.24 -1.55
N PRO A 15 6.84 -12.86 -0.36
CA PRO A 15 7.23 -12.25 0.92
C PRO A 15 8.71 -11.88 1.01
N GLU A 16 9.61 -12.69 0.46
CA GLU A 16 11.07 -12.47 0.52
C GLU A 16 11.50 -11.22 -0.22
N THR A 17 10.98 -11.03 -1.44
CA THR A 17 11.28 -9.83 -2.24
C THR A 17 10.72 -8.57 -1.57
N TYR A 18 9.55 -8.69 -0.91
CA TYR A 18 8.94 -7.59 -0.18
C TYR A 18 9.70 -7.25 1.12
N ALA A 19 10.23 -8.24 1.83
CA ALA A 19 10.94 -8.06 3.11
C ALA A 19 12.24 -7.26 2.98
N ARG A 20 12.89 -7.25 1.81
CA ARG A 20 14.16 -6.51 1.57
C ARG A 20 14.08 -5.01 1.90
N PHE A 21 12.90 -4.41 1.78
CA PHE A 21 12.68 -2.98 2.05
C PHE A 21 11.85 -2.73 3.31
N ARG A 22 11.80 -3.68 4.24
CA ARG A 22 10.97 -3.62 5.46
C ARG A 22 11.25 -2.38 6.31
N GLY A 23 12.53 -2.02 6.52
CA GLY A 23 12.93 -0.84 7.30
C GLY A 23 12.39 0.47 6.73
N LEU A 24 12.43 0.64 5.41
CA LEU A 24 11.92 1.85 4.72
C LEU A 24 10.39 1.96 4.77
N ARG A 25 9.69 0.85 5.01
CA ARG A 25 8.22 0.78 5.05
C ARG A 25 7.66 0.94 6.47
N LEU A 26 8.46 0.69 7.50
CA LEU A 26 8.02 0.79 8.90
C LEU A 26 7.93 2.25 9.38
N ARG A 27 8.83 3.14 8.96
CA ARG A 27 8.85 4.55 9.39
C ARG A 27 7.49 5.24 9.18
N PRO A 28 6.82 5.14 8.02
CA PRO A 28 5.49 5.72 7.81
C PRO A 28 4.43 5.16 8.76
N THR A 29 4.52 3.88 9.13
CA THR A 29 3.65 3.26 10.14
C THR A 29 3.76 4.00 11.49
N LEU A 30 4.97 4.26 11.94
CA LEU A 30 5.22 4.96 13.21
C LEU A 30 4.69 6.40 13.17
N ASP A 31 4.80 7.08 12.02
CA ASP A 31 4.29 8.44 11.85
C ASP A 31 2.75 8.50 11.94
N VAL A 32 2.04 7.45 11.47
CA VAL A 32 0.57 7.32 11.68
C VAL A 32 0.25 7.00 13.13
N LEU A 33 0.92 6.00 13.71
CA LEU A 33 0.67 5.57 15.09
C LEU A 33 0.77 6.72 16.09
N ALA A 34 1.74 7.63 15.90
CA ALA A 34 1.93 8.79 16.74
C ALA A 34 0.78 9.82 16.68
N ARG A 35 -0.17 9.68 15.75
CA ARG A 35 -1.30 10.58 15.56
C ARG A 35 -2.65 9.96 15.94
N ILE A 36 -2.66 8.69 16.34
CA ILE A 36 -3.88 8.01 16.80
C ILE A 36 -4.17 8.46 18.22
N PRO A 37 -5.37 9.00 18.50
CA PRO A 37 -5.77 9.41 19.85
C PRO A 37 -6.03 8.20 20.76
N ALA A 38 -6.44 8.46 21.99
CA ALA A 38 -6.91 7.41 22.89
C ALA A 38 -8.12 6.69 22.26
N LEU A 39 -8.08 5.36 22.26
CA LEU A 39 -9.10 4.53 21.61
C LEU A 39 -10.15 4.05 22.64
N PRO A 40 -11.43 3.89 22.25
CA PRO A 40 -12.44 3.23 23.05
C PRO A 40 -12.10 1.74 23.25
N MET A 41 -12.88 1.02 24.04
CA MET A 41 -12.76 -0.45 24.11
C MET A 41 -13.05 -1.08 22.75
N GLY A 42 -12.31 -2.15 22.40
CA GLY A 42 -12.48 -2.86 21.13
C GLY A 42 -11.17 -3.37 20.55
N CYS A 43 -11.29 -4.13 19.46
CA CYS A 43 -10.11 -4.67 18.77
C CYS A 43 -9.42 -3.62 17.88
N VAL A 44 -8.17 -3.92 17.55
CA VAL A 44 -7.38 -3.23 16.53
C VAL A 44 -7.36 -4.12 15.29
N VAL A 45 -7.68 -3.56 14.14
CA VAL A 45 -7.65 -4.26 12.85
C VAL A 45 -6.54 -3.70 12.00
N ASP A 46 -5.63 -4.56 11.54
CA ASP A 46 -4.63 -4.28 10.51
C ASP A 46 -5.19 -4.71 9.15
N LEU A 47 -5.76 -3.74 8.43
CA LEU A 47 -6.50 -3.96 7.19
C LEU A 47 -5.55 -3.91 5.98
N GLY A 48 -5.37 -5.06 5.33
CA GLY A 48 -4.32 -5.29 4.34
C GLY A 48 -2.98 -5.56 5.03
N CYS A 49 -2.98 -6.48 6.02
CA CYS A 49 -1.83 -6.76 6.88
C CYS A 49 -0.62 -7.35 6.12
N GLY A 50 -0.83 -7.85 4.91
CA GLY A 50 0.21 -8.49 4.11
C GLY A 50 0.95 -9.57 4.90
N GLY A 51 2.27 -9.64 4.79
CA GLY A 51 3.13 -10.55 5.56
C GLY A 51 3.35 -10.15 7.03
N GLY A 52 2.50 -9.29 7.60
CA GLY A 52 2.51 -8.95 9.02
C GLY A 52 3.62 -7.99 9.46
N ALA A 53 4.24 -7.26 8.54
CA ALA A 53 5.38 -6.39 8.85
C ALA A 53 5.07 -5.29 9.89
N VAL A 54 3.82 -4.87 9.98
CA VAL A 54 3.32 -3.83 10.90
C VAL A 54 2.82 -4.42 12.21
N GLY A 55 2.40 -5.67 12.22
CA GLY A 55 1.81 -6.35 13.38
C GLY A 55 2.57 -6.16 14.68
N PRO A 56 3.90 -6.40 14.75
CA PRO A 56 4.68 -6.19 15.98
C PRO A 56 4.64 -4.76 16.50
N ALA A 57 4.63 -3.75 15.62
CA ALA A 57 4.53 -2.35 16.01
C ALA A 57 3.15 -2.02 16.58
N LEU A 58 2.08 -2.53 15.95
CA LEU A 58 0.71 -2.38 16.46
C LEU A 58 0.53 -3.09 17.80
N ALA A 59 1.00 -4.33 17.94
CA ALA A 59 0.92 -5.09 19.19
C ALA A 59 1.69 -4.40 20.33
N SER A 60 2.86 -3.83 20.03
CA SER A 60 3.63 -3.06 21.02
C SER A 60 2.96 -1.74 21.42
N HIS A 61 2.29 -1.09 20.47
CA HIS A 61 1.60 0.19 20.74
C HIS A 61 0.27 0.00 21.48
N PHE A 62 -0.39 -1.14 21.26
CA PHE A 62 -1.69 -1.51 21.84
C PHE A 62 -1.61 -2.88 22.55
N PRO A 63 -0.79 -3.03 23.62
CA PRO A 63 -0.46 -4.35 24.19
C PRO A 63 -1.66 -5.10 24.76
N ASP A 64 -2.70 -4.39 25.24
CA ASP A 64 -3.87 -4.96 25.86
C ASP A 64 -5.04 -5.16 24.89
N ARG A 65 -4.79 -5.03 23.58
CA ARG A 65 -5.81 -5.10 22.55
C ARG A 65 -5.70 -6.37 21.73
N ARG A 66 -6.83 -6.96 21.38
CA ARG A 66 -6.89 -8.01 20.36
C ARG A 66 -6.51 -7.40 19.01
N LEU A 67 -5.44 -7.89 18.38
CA LEU A 67 -5.01 -7.49 17.05
C LEU A 67 -5.50 -8.49 16.01
N VAL A 68 -6.26 -8.02 15.02
CA VAL A 68 -6.79 -8.83 13.92
C VAL A 68 -6.15 -8.38 12.61
N GLY A 69 -5.49 -9.29 11.91
CA GLY A 69 -4.96 -9.04 10.56
C GLY A 69 -5.97 -9.47 9.51
N VAL A 70 -6.18 -8.65 8.49
CA VAL A 70 -7.07 -8.93 7.34
C VAL A 70 -6.27 -8.80 6.05
N ASP A 71 -6.27 -9.83 5.21
CA ASP A 71 -5.65 -9.79 3.87
C ASP A 71 -6.34 -10.78 2.93
N ALA A 72 -6.27 -10.55 1.63
CA ALA A 72 -6.82 -11.45 0.62
C ALA A 72 -5.84 -12.55 0.19
N SER A 73 -4.52 -12.35 0.36
CA SER A 73 -3.46 -13.25 -0.10
C SER A 73 -3.16 -14.36 0.91
N PRO A 74 -3.38 -15.66 0.56
CA PRO A 74 -3.03 -16.78 1.44
C PRO A 74 -1.53 -16.84 1.77
N ALA A 75 -0.64 -16.55 0.82
CA ALA A 75 0.80 -16.58 1.06
C ALA A 75 1.24 -15.49 2.04
N MET A 76 0.68 -14.28 1.91
CA MET A 76 0.93 -13.18 2.84
C MET A 76 0.40 -13.49 4.24
N MET A 77 -0.79 -14.08 4.36
CA MET A 77 -1.35 -14.47 5.65
C MET A 77 -0.53 -15.56 6.34
N ALA A 78 0.01 -16.52 5.59
CA ALA A 78 0.91 -17.54 6.15
C ALA A 78 2.16 -16.88 6.75
N GLU A 79 2.75 -15.91 6.06
CA GLU A 79 3.89 -15.14 6.57
C GLU A 79 3.51 -14.30 7.80
N ALA A 80 2.35 -13.63 7.79
CA ALA A 80 1.85 -12.86 8.92
C ALA A 80 1.70 -13.72 10.18
N GLY A 81 1.27 -14.97 10.02
CA GLY A 81 1.15 -15.94 11.12
C GLY A 81 2.46 -16.21 11.85
N HIS A 82 3.60 -16.17 11.16
CA HIS A 82 4.91 -16.37 11.76
C HIS A 82 5.34 -15.22 12.70
N SER A 83 4.72 -14.03 12.57
CA SER A 83 5.06 -12.88 13.43
C SER A 83 4.63 -13.06 14.89
N GLY A 84 3.63 -13.90 15.16
CA GLY A 84 3.02 -14.08 16.48
C GLY A 84 2.30 -12.84 17.04
N ALA A 85 2.17 -11.77 16.24
CA ALA A 85 1.59 -10.51 16.69
C ALA A 85 0.06 -10.50 16.67
N TYR A 86 -0.54 -11.28 15.77
CA TYR A 86 -1.99 -11.28 15.55
C TYR A 86 -2.70 -12.31 16.41
N SER A 87 -3.79 -11.87 17.09
CA SER A 87 -4.70 -12.76 17.80
C SER A 87 -5.59 -13.58 16.84
N ALA A 88 -5.82 -13.04 15.63
CA ALA A 88 -6.56 -13.69 14.57
C ALA A 88 -6.11 -13.16 13.20
N LEU A 89 -6.19 -14.02 12.19
CA LEU A 89 -5.98 -13.66 10.78
C LEU A 89 -7.24 -14.03 10.00
N VAL A 90 -7.79 -13.07 9.25
CA VAL A 90 -9.02 -13.21 8.49
C VAL A 90 -8.72 -13.05 7.00
N LYS A 91 -8.99 -14.09 6.22
CA LYS A 91 -8.89 -14.00 4.76
C LYS A 91 -10.13 -13.30 4.22
N ALA A 92 -9.98 -12.09 3.70
CA ALA A 92 -11.07 -11.33 3.10
C ALA A 92 -10.57 -10.30 2.09
N ASP A 93 -11.42 -9.96 1.12
CA ASP A 93 -11.24 -8.78 0.29
C ASP A 93 -11.60 -7.53 1.11
N ILE A 94 -10.70 -6.56 1.17
CA ILE A 94 -10.90 -5.29 1.88
C ILE A 94 -12.17 -4.56 1.38
N ALA A 95 -12.44 -4.63 0.08
CA ALA A 95 -13.59 -3.95 -0.52
C ALA A 95 -14.93 -4.47 0.04
N GLU A 96 -14.99 -5.74 0.43
CA GLU A 96 -16.21 -6.42 0.93
C GLU A 96 -16.16 -6.71 2.44
N TRP A 97 -14.97 -6.61 3.05
CA TRP A 97 -14.79 -7.00 4.45
C TRP A 97 -15.67 -6.22 5.42
N THR A 98 -16.25 -6.94 6.35
CA THR A 98 -17.01 -6.42 7.50
C THR A 98 -16.56 -7.11 8.78
N PRO A 99 -16.36 -6.38 9.90
CA PRO A 99 -16.00 -6.98 11.18
C PRO A 99 -17.21 -7.62 11.86
N ASP A 100 -16.97 -8.63 12.72
CA ASP A 100 -17.99 -9.21 13.59
C ASP A 100 -18.40 -8.24 14.70
N GLU A 101 -17.48 -7.40 15.17
CA GLU A 101 -17.67 -6.37 16.18
C GLU A 101 -17.06 -5.05 15.68
N ALA A 102 -17.69 -3.93 15.99
CA ALA A 102 -17.19 -2.62 15.63
C ALA A 102 -15.78 -2.39 16.24
N PRO A 103 -14.72 -2.23 15.43
CA PRO A 103 -13.35 -2.08 15.93
C PRO A 103 -13.10 -0.70 16.52
N ALA A 104 -12.23 -0.63 17.52
CA ALA A 104 -11.73 0.63 18.06
C ALA A 104 -10.75 1.32 17.09
N LEU A 105 -10.04 0.53 16.28
CA LEU A 105 -9.12 1.02 15.27
C LEU A 105 -9.20 0.16 14.01
N ILE A 106 -9.36 0.82 12.87
CA ILE A 106 -9.00 0.27 11.55
C ILE A 106 -7.71 0.97 11.13
N PHE A 107 -6.63 0.20 11.10
CA PHE A 107 -5.32 0.64 10.65
C PHE A 107 -5.02 0.04 9.28
N SER A 108 -4.50 0.83 8.34
CA SER A 108 -4.08 0.31 7.03
C SER A 108 -2.81 0.99 6.55
N ASN A 109 -1.79 0.20 6.24
CA ASN A 109 -0.51 0.69 5.80
C ASN A 109 -0.09 0.11 4.45
N ALA A 110 -0.03 0.95 3.44
CA ALA A 110 0.40 0.60 2.09
C ALA A 110 -0.41 -0.56 1.45
N ALA A 111 -1.72 -0.59 1.70
CA ALA A 111 -2.65 -1.56 1.14
C ALA A 111 -3.75 -0.93 0.28
N LEU A 112 -4.41 0.14 0.75
CA LEU A 112 -5.60 0.68 0.10
C LEU A 112 -5.32 1.34 -1.26
N GLN A 113 -4.08 1.71 -1.58
CA GLN A 113 -3.69 2.22 -2.91
C GLN A 113 -3.91 1.21 -4.06
N TRP A 114 -4.12 -0.06 -3.73
CA TRP A 114 -4.41 -1.12 -4.71
C TRP A 114 -5.89 -1.23 -5.05
N LEU A 115 -6.74 -0.53 -4.31
CA LEU A 115 -8.19 -0.50 -4.50
C LEU A 115 -8.59 0.80 -5.21
N GLY A 116 -9.65 0.72 -5.97
CA GLY A 116 -10.32 1.88 -6.57
C GLY A 116 -11.42 2.45 -5.66
N ASP A 117 -12.10 3.48 -6.15
CA ASP A 117 -13.31 4.04 -5.55
C ASP A 117 -13.16 4.41 -4.07
N HIS A 118 -12.09 5.16 -3.76
CA HIS A 118 -11.84 5.62 -2.38
C HIS A 118 -12.99 6.50 -1.84
N ASP A 119 -13.72 7.19 -2.72
CA ASP A 119 -14.85 8.02 -2.33
C ASP A 119 -15.98 7.21 -1.69
N ARG A 120 -16.09 5.93 -2.03
CA ARG A 120 -17.02 4.99 -1.43
C ARG A 120 -16.37 4.17 -0.33
N LEU A 121 -15.13 3.73 -0.53
CA LEU A 121 -14.43 2.84 0.39
C LEU A 121 -14.17 3.52 1.74
N MET A 122 -13.64 4.75 1.77
CA MET A 122 -13.26 5.40 3.02
C MET A 122 -14.47 5.71 3.93
N PRO A 123 -15.60 6.28 3.42
CA PRO A 123 -16.83 6.41 4.21
C PRO A 123 -17.35 5.08 4.75
N ARG A 124 -17.29 4.01 3.95
CA ARG A 124 -17.70 2.67 4.40
C ARG A 124 -16.85 2.18 5.57
N LEU A 125 -15.50 2.30 5.47
CA LEU A 125 -14.59 1.91 6.56
C LEU A 125 -14.82 2.76 7.82
N ALA A 126 -15.05 4.05 7.66
CA ALA A 126 -15.37 4.95 8.77
C ALA A 126 -16.66 4.54 9.52
N ALA A 127 -17.68 4.09 8.78
CA ALA A 127 -18.94 3.65 9.34
C ALA A 127 -18.85 2.34 10.14
N LEU A 128 -17.83 1.51 9.90
CA LEU A 128 -17.62 0.25 10.63
C LEU A 128 -17.04 0.45 12.04
N LEU A 129 -16.49 1.61 12.35
CA LEU A 129 -15.82 1.89 13.63
C LEU A 129 -16.81 1.92 14.80
N ALA A 130 -16.34 1.55 15.97
CA ALA A 130 -17.03 1.84 17.22
C ALA A 130 -17.17 3.37 17.44
N PRO A 131 -18.15 3.85 18.24
CA PRO A 131 -18.13 5.22 18.72
C PRO A 131 -16.78 5.55 19.38
N GLY A 132 -16.20 6.71 19.11
CA GLY A 132 -14.84 7.08 19.54
C GLY A 132 -13.71 6.35 18.80
N GLY A 133 -14.00 5.40 17.90
CA GLY A 133 -13.01 4.63 17.17
C GLY A 133 -12.34 5.43 16.05
N SER A 134 -11.16 4.97 15.60
CA SER A 134 -10.35 5.68 14.59
C SER A 134 -10.10 4.85 13.33
N LEU A 135 -10.11 5.53 12.18
CA LEU A 135 -9.57 5.04 10.90
C LEU A 135 -8.22 5.71 10.65
N ALA A 136 -7.15 4.95 10.60
CA ALA A 136 -5.79 5.45 10.45
C ALA A 136 -5.12 4.80 9.23
N VAL A 137 -4.79 5.59 8.22
CA VAL A 137 -4.34 5.09 6.91
C VAL A 137 -3.08 5.79 6.44
N GLN A 138 -2.21 5.01 5.84
CA GLN A 138 -1.07 5.48 5.07
C GLN A 138 -1.03 4.81 3.69
N MET A 139 -0.78 5.59 2.64
CA MET A 139 -0.64 5.10 1.27
C MET A 139 0.53 5.77 0.54
N PRO A 140 1.29 5.03 -0.30
CA PRO A 140 2.16 5.67 -1.29
C PRO A 140 1.37 6.59 -2.22
N ARG A 141 1.88 7.81 -2.44
CA ARG A 141 1.31 8.77 -3.39
C ARG A 141 2.33 9.11 -4.48
N GLN A 142 2.68 8.09 -5.28
CA GLN A 142 3.75 8.15 -6.28
C GLN A 142 3.27 8.17 -7.72
N TYR A 143 1.95 8.24 -7.95
CA TYR A 143 1.37 8.13 -9.29
C TYR A 143 2.02 9.08 -10.31
N GLY A 144 2.23 10.35 -9.96
CA GLY A 144 2.86 11.36 -10.80
C GLY A 144 4.40 11.33 -10.81
N ALA A 145 5.04 10.60 -9.88
CA ALA A 145 6.49 10.54 -9.81
C ALA A 145 7.08 9.78 -11.01
N PRO A 146 8.29 10.14 -11.50
CA PRO A 146 8.91 9.49 -12.66
C PRO A 146 8.96 7.97 -12.54
N SER A 147 9.27 7.44 -11.35
CA SER A 147 9.31 5.98 -11.06
C SER A 147 8.02 5.22 -11.34
N HIS A 148 6.86 5.86 -11.24
CA HIS A 148 5.56 5.24 -11.48
C HIS A 148 4.96 5.70 -12.82
N ARG A 149 5.16 6.96 -13.18
CA ARG A 149 4.69 7.51 -14.45
C ARG A 149 5.34 6.79 -15.63
N PHE A 150 6.66 6.61 -15.63
CA PHE A 150 7.37 5.94 -16.72
C PHE A 150 6.91 4.49 -16.96
N LEU A 151 6.51 3.76 -15.90
CA LEU A 151 5.95 2.43 -16.08
C LEU A 151 4.68 2.46 -16.96
N ARG A 152 3.79 3.42 -16.69
CA ARG A 152 2.54 3.57 -17.46
C ARG A 152 2.79 4.10 -18.87
N ASP A 153 3.58 5.18 -18.97
CA ASP A 153 3.84 5.84 -20.24
C ASP A 153 4.53 4.89 -21.24
N ILE A 154 5.53 4.13 -20.77
CA ILE A 154 6.26 3.16 -21.58
C ILE A 154 5.38 1.96 -21.93
N ALA A 155 4.60 1.43 -20.99
CA ALA A 155 3.70 0.32 -21.25
C ALA A 155 2.62 0.70 -22.29
N ALA A 156 2.02 1.88 -22.16
CA ALA A 156 1.04 2.38 -23.12
C ALA A 156 1.66 2.66 -24.50
N ALA A 157 2.91 3.15 -24.56
CA ALA A 157 3.60 3.40 -25.82
C ALA A 157 4.04 2.12 -26.53
N MET A 158 4.53 1.11 -25.80
CA MET A 158 5.02 -0.14 -26.37
C MET A 158 3.88 -1.15 -26.65
N PHE A 159 2.81 -1.11 -25.85
CA PHE A 159 1.74 -2.12 -25.88
C PHE A 159 0.35 -1.46 -25.72
N PRO A 160 -0.04 -0.56 -26.66
CA PRO A 160 -1.27 0.25 -26.54
C PRO A 160 -2.56 -0.58 -26.46
N ASP A 161 -2.57 -1.77 -27.06
CA ASP A 161 -3.74 -2.67 -27.02
C ASP A 161 -3.94 -3.35 -25.65
N ARG A 162 -2.95 -3.31 -24.77
CA ARG A 162 -2.96 -3.98 -23.46
C ARG A 162 -2.93 -3.04 -22.27
N PHE A 163 -2.41 -1.83 -22.45
CA PHE A 163 -2.27 -0.84 -21.38
C PHE A 163 -2.86 0.50 -21.82
N THR A 164 -3.87 0.95 -21.08
CA THR A 164 -4.45 2.29 -21.23
C THR A 164 -4.10 3.13 -20.03
N LEU A 165 -4.09 4.46 -20.19
CA LEU A 165 -3.87 5.40 -19.08
C LEU A 165 -5.12 5.58 -18.20
N GLU A 166 -6.27 5.06 -18.63
CA GLU A 166 -7.57 5.22 -17.97
C GLU A 166 -7.79 4.24 -16.80
N ASP A 167 -7.05 3.12 -16.75
CA ASP A 167 -7.20 2.07 -15.72
C ASP A 167 -6.54 2.44 -14.38
N ALA A 168 -6.11 3.66 -14.20
CA ALA A 168 -5.34 4.03 -13.03
C ALA A 168 -6.20 4.75 -11.98
N HIS A 169 -6.16 4.25 -10.77
CA HIS A 169 -6.79 4.85 -9.59
C HIS A 169 -5.71 5.52 -8.72
N PRO A 170 -5.33 6.78 -9.01
CA PRO A 170 -4.30 7.45 -8.24
C PRO A 170 -4.77 7.75 -6.82
N VAL A 171 -3.87 7.56 -5.84
CA VAL A 171 -4.11 8.08 -4.49
C VAL A 171 -4.26 9.59 -4.56
N ALA A 172 -5.40 10.10 -4.09
CA ALA A 172 -5.75 11.50 -4.11
C ALA A 172 -4.83 12.34 -3.17
N PRO A 173 -4.81 13.67 -3.27
CA PRO A 173 -4.15 14.53 -2.28
C PRO A 173 -4.76 14.37 -0.88
N ALA A 174 -3.97 14.67 0.16
CA ALA A 174 -4.43 14.59 1.55
C ALA A 174 -5.69 15.43 1.82
N ALA A 175 -5.81 16.60 1.19
CA ALA A 175 -6.99 17.45 1.31
C ALA A 175 -8.30 16.73 0.90
N HIS A 176 -8.25 15.91 -0.16
CA HIS A 176 -9.40 15.13 -0.61
C HIS A 176 -9.87 14.15 0.48
N TYR A 177 -8.95 13.43 1.12
CA TYR A 177 -9.31 12.50 2.21
C TYR A 177 -9.82 13.23 3.45
N TRP A 178 -9.30 14.42 3.73
CA TRP A 178 -9.82 15.24 4.80
C TRP A 178 -11.28 15.67 4.52
N GLU A 179 -11.57 16.18 3.31
CA GLU A 179 -12.92 16.57 2.89
C GLU A 179 -13.89 15.38 2.90
N LEU A 180 -13.41 14.21 2.47
CA LEU A 180 -14.20 12.97 2.42
C LEU A 180 -14.56 12.44 3.81
N LEU A 181 -13.68 12.62 4.79
CA LEU A 181 -13.81 12.00 6.11
C LEU A 181 -14.31 12.97 7.20
N CYS A 182 -14.15 14.27 7.05
CA CYS A 182 -14.62 15.25 8.05
C CYS A 182 -16.13 15.18 8.37
N PRO A 183 -17.03 14.72 7.47
CA PRO A 183 -18.44 14.49 7.85
C PRO A 183 -18.65 13.33 8.85
N PHE A 184 -17.66 12.42 8.99
CA PHE A 184 -17.75 11.24 9.86
C PHE A 184 -17.11 11.45 11.24
N GLY A 185 -16.31 12.52 11.42
CA GLY A 185 -15.66 12.81 12.69
C GLY A 185 -14.51 13.79 12.57
N GLU A 186 -13.68 13.87 13.62
CA GLU A 186 -12.48 14.68 13.60
C GLU A 186 -11.44 14.06 12.66
N ALA A 187 -11.07 14.77 11.59
CA ALA A 187 -10.16 14.30 10.56
C ALA A 187 -8.86 15.12 10.54
N GLN A 188 -7.73 14.43 10.40
CA GLN A 188 -6.42 14.98 10.11
C GLN A 188 -5.89 14.29 8.86
N ALA A 189 -5.31 15.04 7.92
CA ALA A 189 -4.68 14.48 6.74
C ALA A 189 -3.43 15.28 6.38
N TRP A 190 -2.37 14.57 5.93
CA TRP A 190 -1.10 15.20 5.57
C TRP A 190 -0.34 14.38 4.54
N GLU A 191 0.68 14.97 3.96
CA GLU A 191 1.64 14.27 3.08
C GLU A 191 3.06 14.44 3.64
N THR A 192 3.87 13.40 3.49
CA THR A 192 5.30 13.43 3.81
C THR A 192 6.09 12.87 2.64
N GLU A 193 7.15 13.56 2.25
CA GLU A 193 8.13 13.04 1.32
C GLU A 193 9.34 12.50 2.09
N PHE A 194 9.62 11.22 1.92
CA PHE A 194 10.78 10.55 2.49
C PHE A 194 11.85 10.46 1.41
N VAL A 195 13.00 11.07 1.60
CA VAL A 195 14.15 10.83 0.74
C VAL A 195 14.81 9.53 1.17
N GLN A 196 14.57 8.47 0.41
CA GLN A 196 15.12 7.15 0.66
C GLN A 196 16.49 7.02 0.01
N HIS A 197 17.48 6.56 0.76
CA HIS A 197 18.77 6.15 0.22
C HIS A 197 18.65 4.70 -0.24
N LEU A 198 18.71 4.47 -1.53
CA LEU A 198 18.71 3.13 -2.12
C LEU A 198 20.14 2.74 -2.44
N GLU A 199 20.59 1.62 -1.85
CA GLU A 199 21.92 1.08 -2.03
C GLU A 199 22.18 0.65 -3.47
N PRO A 200 23.46 0.66 -3.93
CA PRO A 200 23.84 0.15 -5.23
C PRO A 200 23.32 -1.26 -5.45
N THR A 201 22.83 -1.53 -6.64
CA THR A 201 22.32 -2.86 -6.99
C THR A 201 23.07 -3.38 -8.21
N PRO A 202 23.80 -4.51 -8.12
CA PRO A 202 24.51 -5.08 -9.25
C PRO A 202 23.57 -5.37 -10.43
N GLY A 203 23.93 -4.86 -11.62
CA GLY A 203 23.22 -5.12 -12.86
C GLY A 203 21.84 -4.48 -12.99
N ALA A 204 21.49 -3.54 -12.10
CA ALA A 204 20.19 -2.87 -12.15
C ALA A 204 20.24 -1.47 -11.54
N HIS A 205 19.41 -0.56 -12.04
CA HIS A 205 19.18 0.72 -11.39
C HIS A 205 18.45 0.52 -10.05
N PRO A 206 18.90 1.11 -8.91
CA PRO A 206 18.27 0.88 -7.58
C PRO A 206 16.77 1.14 -7.53
N VAL A 207 16.28 2.19 -8.22
CA VAL A 207 14.83 2.49 -8.28
C VAL A 207 14.07 1.41 -9.06
N ARG A 208 14.65 0.88 -10.15
CA ARG A 208 14.05 -0.24 -10.88
C ARG A 208 13.88 -1.46 -9.95
N ARG A 209 14.91 -1.79 -9.20
CA ARG A 209 14.87 -2.91 -8.25
C ARG A 209 13.86 -2.71 -7.13
N PHE A 210 13.69 -1.45 -6.67
CA PHE A 210 12.67 -1.11 -5.68
C PHE A 210 11.25 -1.28 -6.24
N THR A 211 10.98 -0.80 -7.46
CA THR A 211 9.65 -0.87 -8.09
C THR A 211 9.28 -2.27 -8.58
N GLU A 212 10.25 -3.11 -8.89
CA GLU A 212 10.06 -4.49 -9.37
C GLU A 212 9.22 -5.34 -8.42
N SER A 213 9.39 -5.16 -7.12
CA SER A 213 8.62 -5.87 -6.09
C SER A 213 7.21 -5.32 -5.87
N THR A 214 6.84 -4.22 -6.50
CA THR A 214 5.56 -3.51 -6.26
C THR A 214 4.95 -2.98 -7.57
N ALA A 215 5.17 -1.72 -7.88
CA ALA A 215 4.50 -0.99 -8.96
C ALA A 215 4.73 -1.57 -10.37
N MET A 216 5.82 -2.30 -10.60
CA MET A 216 6.12 -2.93 -11.90
C MET A 216 5.36 -4.25 -12.11
N ARG A 217 4.96 -4.95 -11.03
CA ARG A 217 4.32 -6.27 -11.10
C ARG A 217 3.10 -6.34 -12.04
N PRO A 218 2.13 -5.42 -11.97
CA PRO A 218 0.95 -5.47 -12.83
C PRO A 218 1.28 -5.39 -14.33
N PHE A 219 2.41 -4.74 -14.67
CA PHE A 219 2.88 -4.66 -16.06
C PHE A 219 3.53 -5.97 -16.48
N LEU A 220 4.48 -6.47 -15.68
CA LEU A 220 5.21 -7.71 -16.00
C LEU A 220 4.28 -8.93 -16.11
N ALA A 221 3.24 -9.01 -15.30
CA ALA A 221 2.27 -10.10 -15.34
C ALA A 221 1.47 -10.20 -16.66
N ARG A 222 1.48 -9.14 -17.48
CA ARG A 222 0.75 -9.06 -18.75
C ARG A 222 1.67 -9.09 -19.98
N LEU A 223 2.97 -9.34 -19.80
CA LEU A 223 3.98 -9.32 -20.85
C LEU A 223 4.64 -10.69 -21.02
N ALA A 224 4.95 -11.07 -22.27
CA ALA A 224 5.81 -12.21 -22.55
C ALA A 224 7.27 -11.91 -22.14
N ALA A 225 8.14 -12.91 -22.04
CA ALA A 225 9.47 -12.75 -21.48
C ALA A 225 10.38 -11.77 -22.27
N ASP A 226 10.29 -11.78 -23.58
CA ASP A 226 11.01 -10.87 -24.49
C ASP A 226 10.46 -9.45 -24.40
N GLU A 227 9.14 -9.29 -24.35
CA GLU A 227 8.46 -8.02 -24.14
C GLU A 227 8.80 -7.41 -22.78
N ALA A 228 8.78 -8.22 -21.72
CA ALA A 228 9.16 -7.81 -20.37
C ALA A 228 10.62 -7.32 -20.34
N SER A 229 11.53 -8.00 -21.04
CA SER A 229 12.95 -7.60 -21.13
C SER A 229 13.09 -6.24 -21.83
N ALA A 230 12.38 -6.02 -22.95
CA ALA A 230 12.40 -4.76 -23.68
C ALA A 230 11.78 -3.62 -22.84
N PHE A 231 10.64 -3.89 -22.17
CA PHE A 231 9.97 -2.94 -21.27
C PHE A 231 10.88 -2.50 -20.12
N VAL A 232 11.53 -3.46 -19.44
CA VAL A 232 12.45 -3.20 -18.33
C VAL A 232 13.64 -2.37 -18.80
N ALA A 233 14.22 -2.65 -19.95
CA ALA A 233 15.34 -1.89 -20.51
C ALA A 233 14.95 -0.42 -20.81
N ALA A 234 13.79 -0.19 -21.42
CA ALA A 234 13.26 1.14 -21.70
C ALA A 234 12.99 1.93 -20.41
N TYR A 235 12.39 1.27 -19.43
CA TYR A 235 12.14 1.87 -18.13
C TYR A 235 13.43 2.23 -17.40
N GLU A 236 14.41 1.35 -17.34
CA GLU A 236 15.70 1.57 -16.67
C GLU A 236 16.48 2.74 -17.32
N SER A 237 16.45 2.83 -18.65
CA SER A 237 17.03 3.96 -19.38
C SER A 237 16.39 5.30 -18.99
N SER A 238 15.07 5.32 -18.82
CA SER A 238 14.32 6.52 -18.41
C SER A 238 14.62 6.92 -16.96
N LEU A 239 14.85 5.96 -16.09
CA LEU A 239 15.18 6.21 -14.67
C LEU A 239 16.54 6.90 -14.51
N ALA A 240 17.52 6.59 -15.35
CA ALA A 240 18.87 7.17 -15.25
C ALA A 240 18.87 8.71 -15.32
N ALA A 241 17.95 9.29 -16.10
CA ALA A 241 17.78 10.73 -16.20
C ALA A 241 17.01 11.33 -15.02
N ALA A 242 15.99 10.63 -14.53
CA ALA A 242 15.11 11.14 -13.48
C ALA A 242 15.69 10.93 -12.06
N TYR A 243 16.49 9.89 -11.88
CA TYR A 243 17.12 9.52 -10.62
C TYR A 243 18.61 9.18 -10.86
N PRO A 244 19.46 10.19 -11.06
CA PRO A 244 20.86 9.95 -11.38
C PRO A 244 21.58 9.20 -10.25
N LEU A 245 22.46 8.27 -10.65
CA LEU A 245 23.33 7.56 -9.73
C LEU A 245 24.33 8.50 -9.09
N ARG A 246 24.58 8.32 -7.81
CA ARG A 246 25.68 8.94 -7.08
C ARG A 246 27.02 8.25 -7.47
N PRO A 247 28.18 8.84 -7.12
CA PRO A 247 29.47 8.22 -7.43
C PRO A 247 29.68 6.81 -6.88
N ASP A 248 28.99 6.47 -5.78
CA ASP A 248 29.01 5.14 -5.15
C ASP A 248 27.98 4.16 -5.76
N GLY A 249 27.22 4.61 -6.77
CA GLY A 249 26.16 3.82 -7.42
C GLY A 249 24.83 3.80 -6.67
N SER A 250 24.73 4.50 -5.53
CA SER A 250 23.46 4.67 -4.79
C SER A 250 22.57 5.73 -5.43
N VAL A 251 21.31 5.80 -4.96
CA VAL A 251 20.32 6.79 -5.41
C VAL A 251 19.60 7.40 -4.23
N LEU A 252 19.39 8.71 -4.26
CA LEU A 252 18.42 9.38 -3.41
C LEU A 252 17.05 9.35 -4.10
N PHE A 253 16.10 8.65 -3.49
CA PHE A 253 14.78 8.38 -4.05
C PHE A 253 13.69 9.09 -3.24
N PRO A 254 13.17 10.25 -3.69
CA PRO A 254 12.03 10.90 -3.06
C PRO A 254 10.79 10.01 -3.16
N PHE A 255 10.17 9.72 -2.04
CA PHE A 255 9.00 8.86 -1.97
C PHE A 255 7.91 9.52 -1.14
N ARG A 256 6.90 10.06 -1.82
CA ARG A 256 5.77 10.74 -1.20
C ARG A 256 4.73 9.76 -0.72
N ARG A 257 4.18 10.04 0.46
CA ARG A 257 3.12 9.28 1.07
C ARG A 257 2.00 10.20 1.54
N CYS A 258 0.78 9.71 1.45
CA CYS A 258 -0.43 10.33 1.97
C CYS A 258 -0.83 9.62 3.26
N PHE A 259 -1.27 10.39 4.23
CA PHE A 259 -1.66 9.95 5.56
C PHE A 259 -2.96 10.60 5.96
N PHE A 260 -3.80 9.89 6.68
CA PHE A 260 -4.93 10.47 7.38
C PHE A 260 -5.33 9.65 8.60
N VAL A 261 -5.86 10.34 9.58
CA VAL A 261 -6.51 9.76 10.76
C VAL A 261 -7.86 10.46 10.92
N MET A 262 -8.92 9.68 11.05
CA MET A 262 -10.26 10.17 11.35
C MET A 262 -10.76 9.45 12.60
N THR A 263 -11.28 10.21 13.56
CA THR A 263 -11.89 9.68 14.80
C THR A 263 -13.38 9.95 14.79
N ARG A 264 -14.14 8.89 14.90
CA ARG A 264 -15.61 8.94 14.98
C ARG A 264 -16.04 9.58 16.30
N PRO A 265 -17.10 10.41 16.35
CA PRO A 265 -17.69 10.87 17.61
C PRO A 265 -18.16 9.70 18.49
N ASP A 266 -18.25 9.97 19.82
CA ASP A 266 -18.81 9.06 20.82
C ASP A 266 -20.31 8.79 20.60
#